data_5d780886c8a32df6ae3b2b040c6e7b43
#
_entry.id   5d780886c8a32df6ae3b2b040c6e7b43
#
_cell.length_a   1.000
_cell.length_b   1.000
_cell.length_c   1.000
_cell.angle_alpha   90.00
_cell.angle_beta   90.00
_cell.angle_gamma   90.00
#
_symmetry.space_group_name_H-M   'P 1'
#
loop_
_entity.id
_entity.type
_entity.pdbx_description
1 polymer ?
#
loop_
_entity_poly.entity_id
_entity_poly.type
_entity_poly.pdbx_seq_one_letter_code
_entity_poly.pdbx_strand_id
1 'polypeptide(L)'
;MKPMTSRLRVLVEQPTRAKRWVAVAADWPGLERGGKTEDEAVEKLARYVPRYLPVAKRARLGSELATQTDPDIIGRYQGVGSTDFWGISFAPSPLDRKPFHAPFFQRKVRLLRAAWAEFDETAARVSAELRPGVRGGGRARDKIVRHVLATEGGDFSKRVKAKSELEDLRTPGQLARHRDRFVEAMRAWYAEGKPLGNWTIPYLLRHTAYHVLDHTWEMQDRDLTDNASAG
;
A
#
# COMPACT_ATOMS: atom_id res chain seq x y z
N MET A 1 29.91 4.29 18.23
CA MET A 1 28.81 5.26 17.97
C MET A 1 27.52 4.46 17.78
N LYS A 2 26.54 4.58 18.69
CA LYS A 2 25.21 3.99 18.47
C LYS A 2 24.62 4.63 17.20
N PRO A 3 24.07 3.86 16.24
CA PRO A 3 23.36 4.45 15.13
C PRO A 3 22.24 5.33 15.71
N MET A 4 22.13 6.57 15.25
CA MET A 4 20.97 7.40 15.56
C MET A 4 19.74 6.69 15.01
N THR A 5 18.90 6.15 15.90
CA THR A 5 17.61 5.60 15.51
C THR A 5 16.76 6.75 14.98
N SER A 6 16.49 6.78 13.69
CA SER A 6 15.51 7.71 13.15
C SER A 6 14.12 7.16 13.48
N ARG A 7 13.20 8.05 13.90
CA ARG A 7 11.84 7.63 14.25
C ARG A 7 11.01 7.36 12.99
N LEU A 8 10.11 6.40 13.07
CA LEU A 8 9.10 6.15 12.04
C LEU A 8 8.07 7.30 12.07
N ARG A 9 8.11 8.17 11.07
CA ARG A 9 7.19 9.30 10.95
C ARG A 9 5.79 8.82 10.60
N VAL A 10 4.81 9.10 11.47
CA VAL A 10 3.43 8.63 11.33
C VAL A 10 2.47 9.82 11.24
N LEU A 11 1.57 9.75 10.27
CA LEU A 11 0.39 10.59 10.21
C LEU A 11 -0.82 9.77 10.65
N VAL A 12 -1.74 10.41 11.38
CA VAL A 12 -2.96 9.74 11.83
C VAL A 12 -4.17 10.33 11.11
N GLU A 13 -4.89 9.49 10.38
CA GLU A 13 -6.18 9.83 9.81
C GLU A 13 -7.27 9.57 10.84
N GLN A 14 -7.94 10.65 11.24
CA GLN A 14 -8.96 10.65 12.29
C GLN A 14 -10.32 10.23 11.73
N PRO A 15 -11.12 9.45 12.46
CA PRO A 15 -12.46 9.09 12.06
C PRO A 15 -13.40 10.30 12.01
N THR A 16 -14.43 10.24 11.18
CA THR A 16 -15.52 11.24 11.18
C THR A 16 -16.55 10.98 12.28
N ARG A 17 -16.69 9.71 12.71
CA ARG A 17 -17.68 9.24 13.69
C ARG A 17 -17.06 8.41 14.82
N ALA A 18 -15.80 8.66 15.14
CA ALA A 18 -15.04 7.98 16.20
C ALA A 18 -15.03 6.43 16.11
N LYS A 19 -15.03 5.86 14.88
CA LYS A 19 -15.10 4.41 14.68
C LYS A 19 -13.76 3.77 14.35
N ARG A 20 -13.00 4.36 13.43
CA ARG A 20 -11.76 3.78 12.91
C ARG A 20 -10.70 4.84 12.71
N TRP A 21 -9.61 4.70 13.39
CA TRP A 21 -8.38 5.49 13.24
C TRP A 21 -7.45 4.78 12.27
N VAL A 22 -6.69 5.53 11.48
CA VAL A 22 -5.71 4.92 10.59
C VAL A 22 -4.35 5.59 10.77
N ALA A 23 -3.34 4.80 11.14
CA ALA A 23 -1.96 5.23 11.16
C ALA A 23 -1.32 4.99 9.79
N VAL A 24 -0.64 6.00 9.27
CA VAL A 24 -0.02 6.03 7.93
C VAL A 24 1.46 6.37 8.09
N ALA A 25 2.36 5.51 7.65
CA ALA A 25 3.78 5.80 7.61
C ALA A 25 4.09 6.81 6.49
N ALA A 26 4.53 8.01 6.85
CA ALA A 26 4.64 9.16 5.95
C ALA A 26 5.58 8.91 4.75
N ASP A 27 6.66 8.15 4.99
CA ASP A 27 7.73 7.93 4.02
C ASP A 27 7.67 6.55 3.35
N TRP A 28 6.72 5.68 3.76
CA TRP A 28 6.60 4.28 3.37
C TRP A 28 5.23 3.98 2.76
N PRO A 29 5.01 4.29 1.47
CA PRO A 29 3.74 4.07 0.78
C PRO A 29 3.24 2.64 0.95
N GLY A 30 1.98 2.50 1.36
CA GLY A 30 1.35 1.20 1.61
C GLY A 30 1.52 0.65 3.03
N LEU A 31 2.43 1.22 3.83
CA LEU A 31 2.53 0.89 5.26
C LEU A 31 1.53 1.76 6.04
N GLU A 32 0.30 1.26 6.16
CA GLU A 32 -0.77 1.89 6.92
C GLU A 32 -1.67 0.85 7.57
N ARG A 33 -2.18 1.14 8.79
CA ARG A 33 -3.01 0.20 9.55
C ARG A 33 -4.10 0.93 10.32
N GLY A 34 -5.29 0.33 10.30
CA GLY A 34 -6.44 0.81 11.06
C GLY A 34 -6.56 0.15 12.43
N GLY A 35 -7.13 0.90 13.38
CA GLY A 35 -7.46 0.48 14.73
C GLY A 35 -8.79 1.08 15.21
N LYS A 36 -9.30 0.61 16.34
CA LYS A 36 -10.47 1.21 17.00
C LYS A 36 -10.10 2.49 17.75
N THR A 37 -8.83 2.63 18.14
CA THR A 37 -8.25 3.80 18.76
C THR A 37 -7.00 4.24 17.99
N GLU A 38 -6.52 5.45 18.25
CA GLU A 38 -5.26 5.95 17.68
C GLU A 38 -4.10 5.04 18.08
N ASP A 39 -4.00 4.70 19.36
CA ASP A 39 -2.92 3.87 19.90
C ASP A 39 -2.93 2.48 19.24
N GLU A 40 -4.10 1.84 19.13
CA GLU A 40 -4.22 0.55 18.45
C GLU A 40 -3.77 0.61 16.98
N ALA A 41 -4.10 1.68 16.27
CA ALA A 41 -3.68 1.87 14.89
C ALA A 41 -2.16 2.04 14.77
N VAL A 42 -1.55 2.86 15.64
CA VAL A 42 -0.11 3.12 15.68
C VAL A 42 0.67 1.86 16.08
N GLU A 43 0.25 1.16 17.12
CA GLU A 43 0.87 -0.10 17.54
C GLU A 43 0.79 -1.17 16.45
N LYS A 44 -0.37 -1.27 15.79
CA LYS A 44 -0.54 -2.21 14.68
C LYS A 44 0.35 -1.86 13.50
N LEU A 45 0.49 -0.58 13.17
CA LEU A 45 1.42 -0.12 12.14
C LEU A 45 2.85 -0.51 12.49
N ALA A 46 3.30 -0.28 13.72
CA ALA A 46 4.64 -0.64 14.18
C ALA A 46 4.92 -2.15 14.04
N ARG A 47 3.95 -2.99 14.39
CA ARG A 47 4.04 -4.46 14.20
C ARG A 47 4.15 -4.89 12.74
N TYR A 48 3.75 -4.05 11.78
CA TYR A 48 3.85 -4.34 10.36
C TYR A 48 5.16 -3.86 9.71
N VAL A 49 5.98 -3.08 10.41
CA VAL A 49 7.31 -2.64 9.91
C VAL A 49 8.19 -3.83 9.47
N PRO A 50 8.33 -4.92 10.25
CA PRO A 50 9.09 -6.09 9.80
C PRO A 50 8.52 -6.73 8.52
N ARG A 51 7.21 -6.73 8.34
CA ARG A 51 6.56 -7.27 7.13
C ARG A 51 6.77 -6.38 5.90
N TYR A 52 7.02 -5.10 6.10
CA TYR A 52 7.34 -4.15 5.02
C TYR A 52 8.83 -4.19 4.64
N LEU A 53 9.70 -4.74 5.49
CA LEU A 53 11.14 -4.76 5.27
C LEU A 53 11.57 -5.42 3.93
N PRO A 54 10.96 -6.51 3.43
CA PRO A 54 11.25 -7.04 2.09
C PRO A 54 11.04 -5.99 0.99
N VAL A 55 9.94 -5.25 1.03
CA VAL A 55 9.63 -4.15 0.08
C VAL A 55 10.71 -3.06 0.15
N ALA A 56 11.06 -2.63 1.37
CA ALA A 56 12.10 -1.62 1.58
C ALA A 56 13.48 -2.09 1.07
N LYS A 57 13.86 -3.35 1.32
CA LYS A 57 15.10 -3.96 0.81
C LYS A 57 15.13 -3.97 -0.73
N ARG A 58 14.06 -4.39 -1.37
CA ARG A 58 13.91 -4.40 -2.82
C ARG A 58 14.03 -2.98 -3.42
N ALA A 59 13.51 -1.98 -2.73
CA ALA A 59 13.67 -0.57 -3.10
C ALA A 59 15.05 0.03 -2.74
N ARG A 60 16.00 -0.77 -2.19
CA ARG A 60 17.31 -0.33 -1.67
C ARG A 60 17.22 0.70 -0.53
N LEU A 61 16.21 0.55 0.31
CA LEU A 61 15.93 1.41 1.47
C LEU A 61 15.80 0.59 2.78
N GLY A 62 16.22 -0.69 2.76
CA GLY A 62 16.03 -1.60 3.89
C GLY A 62 16.80 -1.17 5.14
N SER A 63 18.03 -0.65 5.01
CA SER A 63 18.81 -0.15 6.14
C SER A 63 18.17 1.08 6.77
N GLU A 64 17.55 1.95 5.97
CA GLU A 64 16.83 3.12 6.48
C GLU A 64 15.61 2.70 7.30
N LEU A 65 14.77 1.79 6.79
CA LEU A 65 13.61 1.31 7.53
C LEU A 65 14.00 0.56 8.81
N ALA A 66 15.05 -0.25 8.75
CA ALA A 66 15.50 -1.05 9.90
C ALA A 66 15.91 -0.21 11.12
N THR A 67 16.23 1.08 10.93
CA THR A 67 16.51 2.00 12.02
C THR A 67 15.27 2.75 12.55
N GLN A 68 14.12 2.62 11.89
CA GLN A 68 12.89 3.34 12.21
C GLN A 68 11.91 2.42 12.97
N THR A 69 12.21 2.12 14.22
CA THR A 69 11.40 1.21 15.05
C THR A 69 10.32 1.91 15.85
N ASP A 70 10.57 3.17 16.28
CA ASP A 70 9.68 3.89 17.17
C ASP A 70 8.77 4.85 16.38
N PRO A 71 7.45 4.71 16.45
CA PRO A 71 6.53 5.64 15.83
C PRO A 71 6.64 7.05 16.43
N ASP A 72 6.63 8.06 15.55
CA ASP A 72 6.57 9.48 15.89
C ASP A 72 5.38 10.12 15.16
N ILE A 73 4.34 10.48 15.89
CA ILE A 73 3.14 11.09 15.31
C ILE A 73 3.44 12.54 14.95
N ILE A 74 3.71 12.77 13.68
CA ILE A 74 4.06 14.09 13.13
C ILE A 74 2.86 14.94 12.74
N GLY A 75 1.64 14.41 12.83
CA GLY A 75 0.42 15.14 12.53
C GLY A 75 -0.83 14.27 12.47
N ARG A 76 -1.96 14.94 12.55
CA ARG A 76 -3.29 14.33 12.44
C ARG A 76 -4.08 15.06 11.36
N TYR A 77 -4.96 14.35 10.68
CA TYR A 77 -5.83 14.93 9.65
C TYR A 77 -7.17 14.20 9.62
N GLN A 78 -8.18 14.90 9.13
CA GLN A 78 -9.55 14.37 9.08
C GLN A 78 -9.69 13.34 7.96
N GLY A 79 -10.22 12.18 8.29
CA GLY A 79 -10.66 11.17 7.35
C GLY A 79 -12.04 11.46 6.77
N VAL A 80 -12.58 10.48 6.08
CA VAL A 80 -13.92 10.53 5.45
C VAL A 80 -14.77 9.33 5.90
N GLY A 81 -16.06 9.32 5.55
CA GLY A 81 -16.96 8.24 5.95
C GLY A 81 -16.50 6.83 5.54
N SER A 82 -15.78 6.72 4.42
CA SER A 82 -15.16 5.46 4.00
C SER A 82 -14.04 5.01 4.94
N THR A 83 -13.30 5.93 5.55
CA THR A 83 -12.30 5.61 6.59
C THR A 83 -12.95 4.93 7.78
N ASP A 84 -14.08 5.48 8.26
CA ASP A 84 -14.85 4.89 9.36
C ASP A 84 -15.40 3.49 9.03
N PHE A 85 -15.82 3.29 7.79
CA PHE A 85 -16.42 2.03 7.37
C PHE A 85 -15.39 0.93 7.17
N TRP A 86 -14.30 1.21 6.45
CA TRP A 86 -13.31 0.21 6.07
C TRP A 86 -12.13 0.11 7.04
N GLY A 87 -11.80 1.18 7.78
CA GLY A 87 -10.62 1.24 8.62
C GLY A 87 -9.32 1.27 7.82
N ILE A 88 -9.36 1.85 6.64
CA ILE A 88 -8.22 2.15 5.78
C ILE A 88 -8.20 3.63 5.41
N SER A 89 -7.05 4.15 4.97
CA SER A 89 -6.94 5.57 4.62
C SER A 89 -7.68 5.90 3.32
N PHE A 90 -8.63 6.82 3.38
CA PHE A 90 -9.41 7.31 2.23
C PHE A 90 -9.26 8.81 1.97
N ALA A 91 -8.48 9.52 2.80
CA ALA A 91 -8.25 10.94 2.62
C ALA A 91 -6.78 11.25 2.30
N PRO A 92 -6.51 12.16 1.34
CA PRO A 92 -5.16 12.68 1.16
C PRO A 92 -4.68 13.43 2.40
N SER A 93 -3.51 13.06 2.91
CA SER A 93 -2.86 13.72 4.05
C SER A 93 -2.31 15.11 3.65
N PRO A 94 -1.94 15.96 4.62
CA PRO A 94 -1.26 17.22 4.31
C PRO A 94 0.05 17.04 3.52
N LEU A 95 0.76 15.91 3.70
CA LEU A 95 1.97 15.62 2.92
C LEU A 95 1.65 15.22 1.48
N ASP A 96 0.50 14.59 1.24
CA ASP A 96 0.06 14.23 -0.11
C ASP A 96 -0.36 15.45 -0.95
N ARG A 97 -0.58 16.60 -0.32
CA ARG A 97 -0.98 17.85 -0.96
C ARG A 97 0.19 18.77 -1.32
N LYS A 98 1.43 18.37 -0.98
CA LYS A 98 2.62 19.15 -1.31
C LYS A 98 2.85 19.20 -2.83
N PRO A 99 3.43 20.30 -3.35
CA PRO A 99 3.78 20.41 -4.76
C PRO A 99 4.73 19.32 -5.23
N PHE A 100 4.80 19.15 -6.55
CA PHE A 100 5.69 18.16 -7.17
C PHE A 100 7.14 18.38 -6.74
N HIS A 101 7.76 17.29 -6.30
CA HIS A 101 9.18 17.23 -5.99
C HIS A 101 9.74 15.90 -6.54
N ALA A 102 10.55 15.98 -7.60
CA ALA A 102 10.99 14.81 -8.35
C ALA A 102 11.68 13.72 -7.50
N PRO A 103 12.64 14.04 -6.61
CA PRO A 103 13.26 13.02 -5.75
C PRO A 103 12.25 12.30 -4.85
N PHE A 104 11.30 13.03 -4.28
CA PHE A 104 10.24 12.46 -3.43
C PHE A 104 9.33 11.52 -4.23
N PHE A 105 8.90 11.94 -5.42
CA PHE A 105 8.10 11.11 -6.32
C PHE A 105 8.86 9.84 -6.72
N GLN A 106 10.12 9.95 -7.13
CA GLN A 106 10.96 8.81 -7.52
C GLN A 106 11.13 7.80 -6.39
N ARG A 107 11.34 8.27 -5.15
CA ARG A 107 11.41 7.40 -3.98
C ARG A 107 10.11 6.60 -3.81
N LYS A 108 8.95 7.28 -3.86
CA LYS A 108 7.65 6.63 -3.72
C LYS A 108 7.38 5.63 -4.85
N VAL A 109 7.77 5.96 -6.09
CA VAL A 109 7.65 5.04 -7.24
C VAL A 109 8.51 3.78 -7.05
N ARG A 110 9.75 3.91 -6.56
CA ARG A 110 10.58 2.74 -6.26
C ARG A 110 9.92 1.81 -5.25
N LEU A 111 9.29 2.36 -4.21
CA LEU A 111 8.56 1.59 -3.21
C LEU A 111 7.29 0.95 -3.77
N LEU A 112 6.55 1.65 -4.63
CA LEU A 112 5.40 1.07 -5.32
C LEU A 112 5.81 -0.09 -6.23
N ARG A 113 6.88 0.07 -7.02
CA ARG A 113 7.41 -1.01 -7.87
C ARG A 113 7.86 -2.21 -7.04
N ALA A 114 8.48 -1.97 -5.89
CA ALA A 114 8.86 -3.01 -4.95
C ALA A 114 7.65 -3.74 -4.35
N ALA A 115 6.56 -3.00 -4.04
CA ALA A 115 5.31 -3.59 -3.57
C ALA A 115 4.65 -4.48 -4.63
N TRP A 116 4.62 -4.05 -5.89
CA TRP A 116 4.14 -4.87 -7.01
C TRP A 116 4.95 -6.17 -7.16
N ALA A 117 6.28 -6.07 -7.11
CA ALA A 117 7.13 -7.25 -7.22
C ALA A 117 6.92 -8.23 -6.05
N GLU A 118 6.75 -7.72 -4.83
CA GLU A 118 6.45 -8.55 -3.65
C GLU A 118 5.09 -9.26 -3.79
N PHE A 119 4.09 -8.57 -4.34
CA PHE A 119 2.79 -9.17 -4.63
C PHE A 119 2.89 -10.27 -5.68
N ASP A 120 3.55 -10.00 -6.81
CA ASP A 120 3.68 -10.94 -7.92
C ASP A 120 4.42 -12.22 -7.47
N GLU A 121 5.51 -12.07 -6.70
CA GLU A 121 6.26 -13.20 -6.14
C GLU A 121 5.45 -13.97 -5.08
N THR A 122 4.72 -13.26 -4.22
CA THR A 122 3.85 -13.92 -3.24
C THR A 122 2.76 -14.72 -3.94
N ALA A 123 2.08 -14.13 -4.94
CA ALA A 123 1.06 -14.83 -5.71
C ALA A 123 1.59 -16.07 -6.46
N ALA A 124 2.85 -16.04 -6.91
CA ALA A 124 3.47 -17.18 -7.57
C ALA A 124 3.84 -18.33 -6.58
N ARG A 125 4.04 -18.01 -5.30
CA ARG A 125 4.55 -18.95 -4.30
C ARG A 125 3.46 -19.60 -3.45
N VAL A 126 2.45 -18.82 -3.01
CA VAL A 126 1.40 -19.33 -2.12
C VAL A 126 0.49 -20.35 -2.80
N SER A 127 -0.14 -21.20 -2.00
CA SER A 127 -1.10 -22.21 -2.46
C SER A 127 -2.24 -21.59 -3.27
N ALA A 128 -2.78 -22.32 -4.24
CA ALA A 128 -3.94 -21.89 -5.03
C ALA A 128 -5.18 -21.69 -4.15
N GLU A 129 -5.44 -22.65 -3.26
CA GLU A 129 -6.43 -22.52 -2.20
C GLU A 129 -5.79 -21.88 -0.96
N LEU A 130 -6.53 -21.01 -0.31
CA LEU A 130 -6.08 -20.30 0.88
C LEU A 130 -6.97 -20.65 2.06
N ARG A 131 -6.39 -20.66 3.25
CA ARG A 131 -7.12 -20.86 4.51
C ARG A 131 -8.30 -19.88 4.58
N PRO A 132 -9.49 -20.30 5.02
CA PRO A 132 -10.60 -19.39 5.25
C PRO A 132 -10.19 -18.24 6.16
N GLY A 133 -10.70 -17.03 5.86
CA GLY A 133 -10.47 -15.87 6.73
C GLY A 133 -11.17 -16.02 8.07
N VAL A 134 -10.90 -15.10 9.01
CA VAL A 134 -11.38 -15.14 10.41
C VAL A 134 -12.90 -15.34 10.55
N ARG A 135 -13.70 -14.98 9.52
CA ARG A 135 -15.16 -15.15 9.50
C ARG A 135 -15.62 -16.33 8.63
N GLY A 136 -14.74 -17.30 8.37
CA GLY A 136 -15.04 -18.46 7.53
C GLY A 136 -15.10 -18.18 6.03
N GLY A 137 -14.96 -16.92 5.62
CA GLY A 137 -14.94 -16.50 4.21
C GLY A 137 -13.51 -16.22 3.70
N GLY A 138 -13.43 -15.76 2.48
CA GLY A 138 -12.19 -15.32 1.86
C GLY A 138 -12.10 -15.77 0.41
N ARG A 139 -11.18 -15.14 -0.33
CA ARG A 139 -10.93 -15.43 -1.73
C ARG A 139 -9.78 -16.42 -1.84
N ALA A 140 -9.84 -17.34 -2.80
CA ALA A 140 -8.68 -18.10 -3.26
C ALA A 140 -7.65 -17.14 -3.90
N ARG A 141 -6.38 -17.56 -3.99
CA ARG A 141 -5.28 -16.77 -4.54
C ARG A 141 -5.63 -16.09 -5.86
N ASP A 142 -6.14 -16.86 -6.83
CA ASP A 142 -6.41 -16.34 -8.18
C ASP A 142 -7.53 -15.28 -8.20
N LYS A 143 -8.49 -15.38 -7.27
CA LYS A 143 -9.53 -14.36 -7.09
C LYS A 143 -8.97 -13.07 -6.48
N ILE A 144 -7.98 -13.18 -5.58
CA ILE A 144 -7.26 -12.03 -5.02
C ILE A 144 -6.44 -11.36 -6.13
N VAL A 145 -5.66 -12.11 -6.89
CA VAL A 145 -4.87 -11.60 -8.01
C VAL A 145 -5.78 -10.87 -9.01
N ARG A 146 -6.85 -11.52 -9.43
CA ARG A 146 -7.83 -10.89 -10.34
C ARG A 146 -8.42 -9.60 -9.80
N HIS A 147 -8.76 -9.55 -8.51
CA HIS A 147 -9.27 -8.35 -7.86
C HIS A 147 -8.25 -7.22 -7.86
N VAL A 148 -7.01 -7.50 -7.49
CA VAL A 148 -5.93 -6.50 -7.47
C VAL A 148 -5.67 -5.93 -8.85
N LEU A 149 -5.56 -6.79 -9.88
CA LEU A 149 -5.35 -6.35 -11.26
C LEU A 149 -6.55 -5.56 -11.81
N ALA A 150 -7.77 -5.98 -11.53
CA ALA A 150 -8.98 -5.26 -11.95
C ALA A 150 -9.06 -3.86 -11.31
N THR A 151 -8.73 -3.74 -10.03
CA THR A 151 -8.70 -2.46 -9.31
C THR A 151 -7.57 -1.56 -9.83
N GLU A 152 -6.37 -2.12 -10.04
CA GLU A 152 -5.22 -1.38 -10.59
C GLU A 152 -5.52 -0.84 -12.00
N GLY A 153 -5.99 -1.70 -12.91
CA GLY A 153 -6.26 -1.35 -14.31
C GLY A 153 -7.52 -0.52 -14.51
N GLY A 154 -8.60 -0.83 -13.77
CA GLY A 154 -9.93 -0.24 -13.95
C GLY A 154 -10.18 1.02 -13.13
N ASP A 155 -9.75 1.03 -11.86
CA ASP A 155 -10.11 2.09 -10.91
C ASP A 155 -8.97 3.09 -10.69
N PHE A 156 -7.77 2.62 -10.37
CA PHE A 156 -6.66 3.49 -10.01
C PHE A 156 -6.04 4.16 -11.23
N SER A 157 -5.64 3.39 -12.24
CA SER A 157 -4.99 3.93 -13.44
C SER A 157 -5.93 4.76 -14.30
N LYS A 158 -7.23 4.47 -14.29
CA LYS A 158 -8.26 5.30 -14.94
C LYS A 158 -8.23 6.75 -14.49
N ARG A 159 -7.88 7.02 -13.22
CA ARG A 159 -7.84 8.38 -12.67
C ARG A 159 -6.85 9.29 -13.38
N VAL A 160 -5.78 8.72 -13.93
CA VAL A 160 -4.75 9.43 -14.70
C VAL A 160 -4.81 9.06 -16.19
N LYS A 161 -5.96 8.56 -16.68
CA LYS A 161 -6.20 8.19 -18.07
C LYS A 161 -5.27 7.07 -18.60
N ALA A 162 -4.80 6.20 -17.71
CA ALA A 162 -3.95 5.04 -18.05
C ALA A 162 -4.70 3.70 -17.89
N LYS A 163 -6.05 3.69 -18.03
CA LYS A 163 -6.88 2.50 -17.90
C LYS A 163 -6.36 1.36 -18.78
N SER A 164 -6.44 0.14 -18.29
CA SER A 164 -6.29 -1.10 -19.06
C SER A 164 -7.40 -2.07 -18.68
N GLU A 165 -7.82 -2.88 -19.63
CA GLU A 165 -8.78 -3.95 -19.35
C GLU A 165 -8.08 -5.10 -18.62
N LEU A 166 -8.83 -5.85 -17.82
CA LEU A 166 -8.26 -6.92 -16.98
C LEU A 166 -7.57 -8.00 -17.83
N GLU A 167 -8.13 -8.33 -18.98
CA GLU A 167 -7.60 -9.33 -19.91
C GLU A 167 -6.18 -8.95 -20.40
N ASP A 168 -5.97 -7.66 -20.64
CA ASP A 168 -4.66 -7.12 -21.03
C ASP A 168 -3.60 -7.19 -19.93
N LEU A 169 -4.01 -7.38 -18.67
CA LEU A 169 -3.11 -7.46 -17.51
C LEU A 169 -2.72 -8.89 -17.11
N ARG A 170 -3.25 -9.89 -17.82
CA ARG A 170 -3.04 -11.31 -17.45
C ARG A 170 -1.69 -11.87 -17.87
N THR A 171 -0.94 -11.19 -18.73
CA THR A 171 0.40 -11.61 -19.12
C THR A 171 1.46 -10.72 -18.46
N PRO A 172 2.59 -11.30 -17.98
CA PRO A 172 3.62 -10.51 -17.30
C PRO A 172 4.14 -9.33 -18.13
N GLY A 173 4.33 -9.50 -19.44
CA GLY A 173 4.81 -8.43 -20.31
C GLY A 173 3.81 -7.29 -20.52
N GLN A 174 2.52 -7.59 -20.58
CA GLN A 174 1.46 -6.57 -20.69
C GLN A 174 1.28 -5.85 -19.35
N LEU A 175 1.32 -6.58 -18.22
CA LEU A 175 1.24 -6.01 -16.90
C LEU A 175 2.41 -5.05 -16.63
N ALA A 176 3.64 -5.44 -16.99
CA ALA A 176 4.80 -4.57 -16.85
C ALA A 176 4.64 -3.26 -17.64
N ARG A 177 4.24 -3.36 -18.91
CA ARG A 177 3.97 -2.17 -19.75
C ARG A 177 2.84 -1.30 -19.19
N HIS A 178 1.78 -1.89 -18.65
CA HIS A 178 0.71 -1.15 -17.99
C HIS A 178 1.25 -0.36 -16.79
N ARG A 179 1.98 -1.00 -15.88
CA ARG A 179 2.57 -0.36 -14.69
C ARG A 179 3.53 0.76 -15.06
N ASP A 180 4.30 0.62 -16.14
CA ASP A 180 5.17 1.69 -16.66
C ASP A 180 4.32 2.88 -17.15
N ARG A 181 3.31 2.65 -17.99
CA ARG A 181 2.41 3.72 -18.43
C ARG A 181 1.69 4.39 -17.28
N PHE A 182 1.25 3.62 -16.28
CA PHE A 182 0.57 4.16 -15.10
C PHE A 182 1.50 5.08 -14.29
N VAL A 183 2.75 4.68 -14.08
CA VAL A 183 3.76 5.51 -13.39
C VAL A 183 4.06 6.80 -14.18
N GLU A 184 4.25 6.71 -15.50
CA GLU A 184 4.50 7.90 -16.32
C GLU A 184 3.28 8.84 -16.37
N ALA A 185 2.08 8.31 -16.44
CA ALA A 185 0.87 9.11 -16.35
C ALA A 185 0.74 9.83 -14.98
N MET A 186 1.02 9.14 -13.86
CA MET A 186 1.08 9.77 -12.54
C MET A 186 2.14 10.87 -12.49
N ARG A 187 3.32 10.65 -13.07
CA ARG A 187 4.40 11.63 -13.11
C ARG A 187 3.97 12.90 -13.86
N ALA A 188 3.47 12.74 -15.10
CA ALA A 188 3.03 13.84 -15.93
C ALA A 188 1.91 14.63 -15.23
N TRP A 189 0.91 13.93 -14.70
CA TRP A 189 -0.23 14.55 -14.01
C TRP A 189 0.19 15.35 -12.78
N TYR A 190 1.14 14.81 -12.00
CA TYR A 190 1.66 15.47 -10.80
C TYR A 190 2.53 16.68 -11.15
N ALA A 191 3.42 16.56 -12.17
CA ALA A 191 4.27 17.67 -12.62
C ALA A 191 3.47 18.85 -13.17
N GLU A 192 2.35 18.55 -13.86
CA GLU A 192 1.45 19.58 -14.41
C GLU A 192 0.47 20.16 -13.37
N GLY A 193 0.46 19.66 -12.14
CA GLY A 193 -0.48 20.09 -11.10
C GLY A 193 -1.95 19.82 -11.43
N LYS A 194 -2.24 18.82 -12.28
CA LYS A 194 -3.60 18.49 -12.71
C LYS A 194 -4.46 18.01 -11.54
N PRO A 195 -5.71 18.47 -11.43
CA PRO A 195 -6.63 18.02 -10.39
C PRO A 195 -6.99 16.54 -10.59
N LEU A 196 -7.18 15.83 -9.50
CA LEU A 196 -7.56 14.41 -9.48
C LEU A 196 -8.86 14.20 -8.65
N GLY A 197 -9.80 15.13 -8.76
CA GLY A 197 -10.98 15.20 -7.90
C GLY A 197 -10.55 15.41 -6.43
N ASN A 198 -11.05 14.56 -5.53
CA ASN A 198 -10.69 14.60 -4.11
C ASN A 198 -9.36 13.93 -3.79
N TRP A 199 -8.68 13.33 -4.77
CA TRP A 199 -7.40 12.66 -4.62
C TRP A 199 -6.25 13.56 -5.04
N THR A 200 -5.04 13.14 -4.68
CA THR A 200 -3.78 13.71 -5.17
C THR A 200 -2.93 12.57 -5.73
N ILE A 201 -1.93 12.88 -6.56
CA ILE A 201 -1.04 11.84 -7.09
C ILE A 201 -0.25 11.12 -5.98
N PRO A 202 0.33 11.81 -4.97
CA PRO A 202 0.98 11.11 -3.85
C PRO A 202 0.03 10.18 -3.08
N TYR A 203 -1.24 10.59 -2.91
CA TYR A 203 -2.24 9.73 -2.30
C TYR A 203 -2.58 8.52 -3.19
N LEU A 204 -2.84 8.73 -4.49
CA LEU A 204 -3.10 7.63 -5.43
C LEU A 204 -1.97 6.59 -5.38
N LEU A 205 -0.72 7.05 -5.41
CA LEU A 205 0.46 6.19 -5.36
C LEU A 205 0.51 5.36 -4.06
N ARG A 206 0.34 6.01 -2.88
CA ARG A 206 0.38 5.27 -1.61
C ARG A 206 -0.82 4.37 -1.41
N HIS A 207 -2.00 4.76 -1.89
CA HIS A 207 -3.20 3.95 -1.81
C HIS A 207 -3.13 2.72 -2.74
N THR A 208 -2.54 2.87 -3.93
CA THR A 208 -2.21 1.73 -4.80
C THR A 208 -1.25 0.75 -4.10
N ALA A 209 -0.18 1.27 -3.49
CA ALA A 209 0.78 0.45 -2.74
C ALA A 209 0.11 -0.26 -1.55
N TYR A 210 -0.77 0.44 -0.82
CA TYR A 210 -1.54 -0.15 0.28
C TYR A 210 -2.41 -1.32 -0.20
N HIS A 211 -3.22 -1.11 -1.23
CA HIS A 211 -4.11 -2.13 -1.75
C HIS A 211 -3.36 -3.40 -2.17
N VAL A 212 -2.24 -3.22 -2.85
CA VAL A 212 -1.37 -4.32 -3.28
C VAL A 212 -0.79 -5.06 -2.07
N LEU A 213 -0.24 -4.33 -1.09
CA LEU A 213 0.41 -4.94 0.07
C LEU A 213 -0.57 -5.57 1.05
N ASP A 214 -1.77 -5.00 1.22
CA ASP A 214 -2.80 -5.58 2.07
C ASP A 214 -3.22 -6.96 1.56
N HIS A 215 -3.39 -7.09 0.25
CA HIS A 215 -3.66 -8.37 -0.39
C HIS A 215 -2.45 -9.31 -0.45
N THR A 216 -1.22 -8.78 -0.52
CA THR A 216 0.00 -9.58 -0.35
C THR A 216 0.00 -10.25 1.02
N TRP A 217 -0.21 -9.47 2.07
CA TRP A 217 -0.23 -9.98 3.44
C TRP A 217 -1.45 -10.87 3.71
N GLU A 218 -2.61 -10.61 3.08
CA GLU A 218 -3.76 -11.51 3.12
C GLU A 218 -3.40 -12.90 2.58
N MET A 219 -2.71 -12.96 1.43
CA MET A 219 -2.27 -14.23 0.85
C MET A 219 -1.25 -14.95 1.75
N GLN A 220 -0.24 -14.24 2.26
CA GLN A 220 0.77 -14.79 3.16
C GLN A 220 0.15 -15.35 4.44
N ASP A 221 -0.78 -14.61 5.07
CA ASP A 221 -1.43 -15.02 6.32
C ASP A 221 -2.35 -16.26 6.16
N ARG A 222 -2.80 -16.52 4.93
CA ARG A 222 -3.74 -17.59 4.62
C ARG A 222 -3.15 -18.72 3.79
N ASP A 223 -1.84 -18.67 3.53
CA ASP A 223 -1.13 -19.70 2.78
C ASP A 223 -1.22 -21.06 3.47
N LEU A 224 -1.32 -22.13 2.68
CA LEU A 224 -1.39 -23.52 3.12
C LEU A 224 -0.11 -24.31 2.81
N THR A 225 0.89 -23.71 2.15
CA THR A 225 2.11 -24.41 1.73
C THR A 225 2.91 -24.94 2.93
N ASP A 226 2.94 -24.22 4.06
CA ASP A 226 3.67 -24.66 5.25
C ASP A 226 3.06 -25.91 5.94
N ASN A 227 1.77 -26.18 5.70
CA ASN A 227 1.12 -27.39 6.24
C ASN A 227 1.36 -28.65 5.39
N ALA A 228 1.83 -28.51 4.15
CA ALA A 228 2.11 -29.64 3.25
C ALA A 228 3.47 -30.30 3.53
N SER A 229 4.34 -29.66 4.32
CA SER A 229 5.68 -30.15 4.68
C SER A 229 5.72 -30.90 6.03
N ALA A 230 4.58 -31.02 6.73
CA ALA A 230 4.45 -31.63 8.06
C ALA A 230 3.60 -32.94 8.07
N GLY A 231 3.32 -33.51 6.88
CA GLY A 231 2.56 -34.75 6.69
C GLY A 231 3.42 -35.91 6.16
#